data_1949170ec2096ec9b658d2eb584f4441
#
_entry.id   1949170ec2096ec9b658d2eb584f4441
#
_cell.length_a   1.000
_cell.length_b   1.000
_cell.length_c   1.000
_cell.angle_alpha   90.00
_cell.angle_beta   90.00
_cell.angle_gamma   90.00
#
_symmetry.space_group_name_H-M   'P 1'
#
loop_
_entity.id
_entity.type
_entity.pdbx_description
1 polymer ?
#
loop_
_entity_poly.entity_id
_entity_poly.type
_entity_poly.pdbx_seq_one_letter_code
_entity_poly.pdbx_strand_id
1 'polypeptide(L)'
;MSSSDNPQFEPQPMVSVEPQAPMPITPDPFVPVGLAPGPTAPPPVENPVWSGWDVLLIAVLTFLTMLVLQMLVIVGALWLVYPHSNLAAVAQKPILLLLSQFLIYAAVAACMVMLVEGKYHVAFWPAIRWNWPRSEWKLLGIGAAMMIVLGLLQSLLPMPKDTPFEHLFDRPRDAYLLAIIAVSLGPLMEELFFRGFMYPVLARRMGAAWAIALTALPFGLIHLPQYGWAWGAALVIVLVGVVCGIVRAQTGSVGASFLVHVGYNGTQMLIAVVVTQGFRHMPKALAQLSLF
;
A
#
# COMPACT_ATOMS: atom_id res chain seq x y z
N MET A 1 -77.34 25.30 45.47
CA MET A 1 -76.85 24.00 45.93
C MET A 1 -76.12 23.42 44.74
N SER A 2 -74.84 23.27 44.64
CA SER A 2 -73.78 22.92 45.53
C SER A 2 -72.47 23.54 44.94
N SER A 3 -71.62 24.02 45.80
CA SER A 3 -70.29 24.55 45.57
C SER A 3 -69.32 23.46 45.06
N SER A 4 -68.49 23.80 44.11
CA SER A 4 -67.29 23.03 43.82
C SER A 4 -66.07 23.90 44.16
N ASP A 5 -65.47 23.64 45.31
CA ASP A 5 -64.17 24.18 45.71
C ASP A 5 -63.08 23.57 44.82
N ASN A 6 -62.39 24.44 44.09
CA ASN A 6 -61.19 24.10 43.35
C ASN A 6 -59.98 24.72 44.09
N PRO A 7 -59.08 23.93 44.66
CA PRO A 7 -57.89 24.47 45.33
C PRO A 7 -56.96 25.12 44.31
N GLN A 8 -56.69 26.40 44.51
CA GLN A 8 -55.70 27.16 43.78
C GLN A 8 -54.29 26.64 44.13
N PHE A 9 -53.56 26.19 43.11
CA PHE A 9 -52.14 25.91 43.21
C PHE A 9 -51.37 27.26 43.24
N GLU A 10 -50.78 27.59 44.38
CA GLU A 10 -49.79 28.66 44.48
C GLU A 10 -48.48 28.16 43.85
N PRO A 11 -47.87 28.93 42.92
CA PRO A 11 -46.55 28.58 42.39
C PRO A 11 -45.48 28.83 43.46
N GLN A 12 -44.73 27.79 43.79
CA GLN A 12 -43.56 27.87 44.67
C GLN A 12 -42.46 28.74 43.97
N PRO A 13 -41.71 29.58 44.68
CA PRO A 13 -40.61 30.35 44.09
C PRO A 13 -39.50 29.40 43.65
N MET A 14 -39.06 29.55 42.39
CA MET A 14 -37.90 28.86 41.87
C MET A 14 -36.67 29.31 42.66
N VAL A 15 -36.04 28.37 43.34
CA VAL A 15 -34.73 28.55 43.96
C VAL A 15 -33.70 28.61 42.83
N SER A 16 -33.10 29.76 42.64
CA SER A 16 -31.98 29.94 41.73
C SER A 16 -30.78 29.15 42.27
N VAL A 17 -30.43 28.02 41.60
CA VAL A 17 -29.17 27.29 41.86
C VAL A 17 -28.06 28.07 41.21
N GLU A 18 -27.25 28.73 41.99
CA GLU A 18 -26.02 29.38 41.53
C GLU A 18 -25.08 28.28 40.97
N PRO A 19 -24.43 28.46 39.80
CA PRO A 19 -23.50 27.50 39.28
C PRO A 19 -22.29 27.37 40.22
N GLN A 20 -22.13 26.24 40.86
CA GLN A 20 -20.93 25.94 41.67
C GLN A 20 -19.71 25.93 40.72
N ALA A 21 -18.71 26.74 41.09
CA ALA A 21 -17.42 26.72 40.42
C ALA A 21 -16.82 25.30 40.46
N PRO A 22 -16.17 24.84 39.37
CA PRO A 22 -15.55 23.50 39.36
C PRO A 22 -14.48 23.43 40.45
N MET A 23 -14.60 22.43 41.31
CA MET A 23 -13.62 22.16 42.36
C MET A 23 -12.27 21.86 41.70
N PRO A 24 -11.14 22.40 42.23
CA PRO A 24 -9.81 22.08 41.74
C PRO A 24 -9.57 20.57 41.90
N ILE A 25 -9.25 19.89 40.78
CA ILE A 25 -8.84 18.49 40.77
C ILE A 25 -7.48 18.42 41.47
N THR A 26 -7.43 18.03 42.74
CA THR A 26 -6.18 17.70 43.42
C THR A 26 -5.63 16.39 42.80
N PRO A 27 -4.36 16.32 42.40
CA PRO A 27 -3.78 15.08 41.91
C PRO A 27 -3.86 14.00 43.01
N ASP A 28 -4.39 12.83 42.68
CA ASP A 28 -4.45 11.69 43.58
C ASP A 28 -3.01 11.24 43.90
N PRO A 29 -2.55 11.27 45.15
CA PRO A 29 -1.17 10.93 45.53
C PRO A 29 -0.87 9.43 45.39
N PHE A 30 -1.86 8.60 44.99
CA PHE A 30 -1.68 7.15 44.83
C PHE A 30 -1.66 6.68 43.38
N VAL A 31 -1.53 7.57 42.37
CA VAL A 31 -1.28 7.11 41.01
C VAL A 31 0.19 6.67 40.91
N PRO A 32 0.50 5.36 40.77
CA PRO A 32 1.87 4.90 40.62
C PRO A 32 2.45 5.48 39.33
N VAL A 33 3.51 6.28 39.45
CA VAL A 33 4.34 6.72 38.33
C VAL A 33 5.02 5.48 37.78
N GLY A 34 4.50 4.92 36.67
CA GLY A 34 5.12 3.74 36.03
C GLY A 34 4.15 2.63 35.65
N LEU A 35 2.86 2.91 35.43
CA LEU A 35 2.02 1.94 34.75
C LEU A 35 2.55 1.71 33.34
N ALA A 36 2.89 0.43 33.07
CA ALA A 36 3.14 -0.07 31.72
C ALA A 36 2.08 0.47 30.76
N PRO A 37 2.44 0.75 29.49
CA PRO A 37 1.46 1.24 28.51
C PRO A 37 0.24 0.32 28.56
N GLY A 38 -0.91 0.90 28.90
CA GLY A 38 -2.17 0.18 28.94
C GLY A 38 -2.43 -0.56 27.62
N PRO A 39 -3.28 -1.59 27.59
CA PRO A 39 -3.53 -2.37 26.40
C PRO A 39 -3.85 -1.41 25.26
N THR A 40 -3.04 -1.48 24.20
CA THR A 40 -3.23 -0.68 22.99
C THR A 40 -4.67 -0.85 22.53
N ALA A 41 -5.37 0.27 22.29
CA ALA A 41 -6.74 0.23 21.81
C ALA A 41 -6.84 -0.76 20.63
N PRO A 42 -7.90 -1.58 20.59
CA PRO A 42 -8.07 -2.52 19.49
C PRO A 42 -8.03 -1.76 18.16
N PRO A 43 -7.43 -2.37 17.11
CA PRO A 43 -7.33 -1.72 15.83
C PRO A 43 -8.73 -1.29 15.34
N PRO A 44 -8.85 -0.13 14.70
CA PRO A 44 -10.12 0.42 14.28
C PRO A 44 -10.82 -0.54 13.30
N VAL A 45 -12.10 -0.83 13.56
CA VAL A 45 -12.91 -1.70 12.71
C VAL A 45 -12.97 -1.14 11.28
N GLU A 46 -12.64 -1.98 10.30
CA GLU A 46 -12.69 -1.60 8.88
C GLU A 46 -14.15 -1.61 8.39
N ASN A 47 -14.58 -0.51 7.80
CA ASN A 47 -15.91 -0.38 7.21
C ASN A 47 -15.90 0.42 5.91
N PRO A 48 -15.30 -0.13 4.82
CA PRO A 48 -15.29 0.53 3.53
C PRO A 48 -16.71 0.64 2.96
N VAL A 49 -16.99 1.72 2.24
CA VAL A 49 -18.28 1.93 1.55
C VAL A 49 -18.43 1.04 0.31
N TRP A 50 -17.31 0.62 -0.29
CA TRP A 50 -17.30 -0.29 -1.45
C TRP A 50 -17.35 -1.76 -1.05
N SER A 51 -17.66 -2.60 -2.01
CA SER A 51 -17.88 -4.03 -1.86
C SER A 51 -16.74 -4.87 -2.47
N GLY A 52 -16.78 -6.19 -2.27
CA GLY A 52 -15.88 -7.13 -2.96
C GLY A 52 -16.07 -7.16 -4.47
N TRP A 53 -17.26 -6.86 -4.98
CA TRP A 53 -17.51 -6.73 -6.42
C TRP A 53 -16.81 -5.52 -7.02
N ASP A 54 -16.71 -4.41 -6.27
CA ASP A 54 -15.96 -3.23 -6.70
C ASP A 54 -14.45 -3.52 -6.73
N VAL A 55 -13.93 -4.30 -5.76
CA VAL A 55 -12.54 -4.77 -5.79
C VAL A 55 -12.28 -5.64 -7.02
N LEU A 56 -13.18 -6.60 -7.31
CA LEU A 56 -13.05 -7.45 -8.48
C LEU A 56 -13.14 -6.62 -9.78
N LEU A 57 -14.06 -5.66 -9.84
CA LEU A 57 -14.19 -4.74 -11.00
C LEU A 57 -12.87 -3.99 -11.25
N ILE A 58 -12.27 -3.39 -10.21
CA ILE A 58 -10.98 -2.68 -10.37
C ILE A 58 -9.86 -3.65 -10.77
N ALA A 59 -9.82 -4.87 -10.22
CA ALA A 59 -8.82 -5.87 -10.61
C ALA A 59 -8.95 -6.25 -12.09
N VAL A 60 -10.17 -6.51 -12.57
CA VAL A 60 -10.44 -6.82 -13.98
C VAL A 60 -10.12 -5.62 -14.88
N LEU A 61 -10.54 -4.42 -14.50
CA LEU A 61 -10.19 -3.19 -15.22
C LEU A 61 -8.68 -2.98 -15.28
N THR A 62 -7.95 -3.24 -14.19
CA THR A 62 -6.49 -3.15 -14.17
C THR A 62 -5.87 -4.10 -15.20
N PHE A 63 -6.31 -5.35 -15.23
CA PHE A 63 -5.81 -6.33 -16.19
C PHE A 63 -6.11 -5.94 -17.64
N LEU A 64 -7.36 -5.53 -17.94
CA LEU A 64 -7.75 -5.08 -19.27
C LEU A 64 -7.00 -3.81 -19.69
N THR A 65 -6.88 -2.84 -18.81
CA THR A 65 -6.13 -1.60 -19.05
C THR A 65 -4.67 -1.89 -19.34
N MET A 66 -4.06 -2.83 -18.60
CA MET A 66 -2.69 -3.27 -18.85
C MET A 66 -2.53 -3.82 -20.27
N LEU A 67 -3.40 -4.73 -20.69
CA LEU A 67 -3.34 -5.31 -22.05
C LEU A 67 -3.55 -4.24 -23.13
N VAL A 68 -4.60 -3.43 -23.00
CA VAL A 68 -4.98 -2.44 -24.01
C VAL A 68 -3.96 -1.31 -24.11
N LEU A 69 -3.60 -0.67 -23.00
CA LEU A 69 -2.67 0.46 -23.02
C LEU A 69 -1.26 0.03 -23.42
N GLN A 70 -0.79 -1.12 -22.96
CA GLN A 70 0.51 -1.63 -23.38
C GLN A 70 0.53 -1.90 -24.89
N MET A 71 -0.52 -2.52 -25.43
CA MET A 71 -0.64 -2.75 -26.86
C MET A 71 -0.70 -1.43 -27.64
N LEU A 72 -1.52 -0.45 -27.20
CA LEU A 72 -1.61 0.86 -27.84
C LEU A 72 -0.27 1.61 -27.86
N VAL A 73 0.47 1.59 -26.75
CA VAL A 73 1.79 2.23 -26.68
C VAL A 73 2.79 1.56 -27.63
N ILE A 74 2.82 0.22 -27.67
CA ILE A 74 3.74 -0.53 -28.52
C ILE A 74 3.41 -0.32 -30.00
N VAL A 75 2.14 -0.46 -30.39
CA VAL A 75 1.68 -0.28 -31.76
C VAL A 75 1.85 1.19 -32.20
N GLY A 76 1.49 2.14 -31.35
CA GLY A 76 1.68 3.57 -31.62
C GLY A 76 3.16 3.90 -31.79
N ALA A 77 4.04 3.37 -30.95
CA ALA A 77 5.48 3.55 -31.09
C ALA A 77 6.05 2.91 -32.36
N LEU A 78 5.55 1.71 -32.73
CA LEU A 78 5.92 1.04 -33.99
C LEU A 78 5.58 1.91 -35.20
N TRP A 79 4.39 2.50 -35.23
CA TRP A 79 3.94 3.31 -36.37
C TRP A 79 4.58 4.69 -36.43
N LEU A 80 4.76 5.36 -35.28
CA LEU A 80 5.17 6.77 -35.24
C LEU A 80 6.67 6.97 -35.05
N VAL A 81 7.35 6.04 -34.33
CA VAL A 81 8.75 6.22 -33.90
C VAL A 81 9.68 5.18 -34.52
N TYR A 82 9.20 3.95 -34.72
CA TYR A 82 10.00 2.81 -35.15
C TYR A 82 9.44 2.08 -36.37
N PRO A 83 9.11 2.79 -37.49
CA PRO A 83 8.34 2.20 -38.62
C PRO A 83 9.07 1.05 -39.34
N HIS A 84 10.39 0.94 -39.17
CA HIS A 84 11.22 -0.12 -39.79
C HIS A 84 11.59 -1.25 -38.79
N SER A 85 11.08 -1.22 -37.59
CA SER A 85 11.34 -2.25 -36.56
C SER A 85 10.25 -3.32 -36.57
N ASN A 86 10.56 -4.50 -36.06
CA ASN A 86 9.51 -5.49 -35.80
C ASN A 86 8.85 -5.27 -34.44
N LEU A 87 7.65 -5.80 -34.27
CA LEU A 87 6.82 -5.64 -33.07
C LEU A 87 7.54 -6.13 -31.81
N ALA A 88 8.22 -7.28 -31.88
CA ALA A 88 8.91 -7.89 -30.75
C ALA A 88 10.06 -7.00 -30.23
N ALA A 89 10.85 -6.42 -31.16
CA ALA A 89 11.93 -5.51 -30.80
C ALA A 89 11.43 -4.19 -30.19
N VAL A 90 10.27 -3.69 -30.66
CA VAL A 90 9.64 -2.49 -30.07
C VAL A 90 9.08 -2.80 -28.70
N ALA A 91 8.42 -3.95 -28.52
CA ALA A 91 7.83 -4.38 -27.27
C ALA A 91 8.85 -4.56 -26.12
N GLN A 92 10.12 -4.85 -26.44
CA GLN A 92 11.20 -5.01 -25.48
C GLN A 92 11.91 -3.69 -25.08
N LYS A 93 11.47 -2.54 -25.60
CA LYS A 93 12.09 -1.25 -25.24
C LYS A 93 11.69 -0.80 -23.84
N PRO A 94 12.64 -0.67 -22.87
CA PRO A 94 12.31 -0.34 -21.49
C PRO A 94 11.52 0.96 -21.36
N ILE A 95 11.82 1.98 -22.14
CA ILE A 95 11.12 3.27 -22.10
C ILE A 95 9.62 3.14 -22.44
N LEU A 96 9.24 2.22 -23.35
CA LEU A 96 7.85 2.00 -23.72
C LEU A 96 7.12 1.20 -22.63
N LEU A 97 7.81 0.26 -21.97
CA LEU A 97 7.28 -0.45 -20.82
C LEU A 97 7.03 0.51 -19.65
N LEU A 98 7.97 1.40 -19.35
CA LEU A 98 7.82 2.42 -18.31
C LEU A 98 6.70 3.41 -18.62
N LEU A 99 6.58 3.86 -19.87
CA LEU A 99 5.48 4.72 -20.31
C LEU A 99 4.13 4.02 -20.18
N SER A 100 4.04 2.77 -20.62
CA SER A 100 2.83 1.96 -20.47
C SER A 100 2.46 1.82 -19.00
N GLN A 101 3.43 1.49 -18.15
CA GLN A 101 3.23 1.31 -16.71
C GLN A 101 2.70 2.59 -16.05
N PHE A 102 3.27 3.75 -16.39
CA PHE A 102 2.79 5.04 -15.89
C PHE A 102 1.34 5.31 -16.29
N LEU A 103 0.99 5.09 -17.57
CA LEU A 103 -0.36 5.29 -18.08
C LEU A 103 -1.36 4.32 -17.43
N ILE A 104 -0.96 3.06 -17.22
CA ILE A 104 -1.78 2.06 -16.53
C ILE A 104 -2.04 2.50 -15.09
N TYR A 105 -1.01 2.92 -14.37
CA TYR A 105 -1.15 3.41 -13.00
C TYR A 105 -2.08 4.62 -12.90
N ALA A 106 -1.92 5.59 -13.80
CA ALA A 106 -2.79 6.77 -13.85
C ALA A 106 -4.26 6.38 -14.13
N ALA A 107 -4.49 5.49 -15.09
CA ALA A 107 -5.83 5.03 -15.42
C ALA A 107 -6.48 4.25 -14.27
N VAL A 108 -5.75 3.33 -13.63
CA VAL A 108 -6.27 2.54 -12.50
C VAL A 108 -6.54 3.43 -11.29
N ALA A 109 -5.65 4.38 -10.97
CA ALA A 109 -5.88 5.36 -9.92
C ALA A 109 -7.14 6.19 -10.19
N ALA A 110 -7.30 6.68 -11.42
CA ALA A 110 -8.50 7.42 -11.83
C ALA A 110 -9.77 6.56 -11.69
N CYS A 111 -9.74 5.29 -12.08
CA CYS A 111 -10.87 4.37 -11.90
C CYS A 111 -11.22 4.17 -10.42
N MET A 112 -10.24 3.98 -9.54
CA MET A 112 -10.48 3.87 -8.11
C MET A 112 -11.09 5.15 -7.52
N VAL A 113 -10.56 6.32 -7.89
CA VAL A 113 -11.09 7.62 -7.44
C VAL A 113 -12.51 7.82 -7.95
N MET A 114 -12.76 7.62 -9.26
CA MET A 114 -14.10 7.76 -9.84
C MET A 114 -15.11 6.79 -9.21
N LEU A 115 -14.71 5.59 -8.86
CA LEU A 115 -15.59 4.64 -8.19
C LEU A 115 -15.93 5.12 -6.77
N VAL A 116 -14.95 5.56 -5.99
CA VAL A 116 -15.18 5.96 -4.59
C VAL A 116 -15.91 7.30 -4.51
N GLU A 117 -15.48 8.30 -5.28
CA GLU A 117 -16.07 9.64 -5.24
C GLU A 117 -17.34 9.73 -6.11
N GLY A 118 -17.34 9.12 -7.29
CA GLY A 118 -18.48 9.19 -8.22
C GLY A 118 -19.65 8.30 -7.82
N LYS A 119 -19.40 7.05 -7.41
CA LYS A 119 -20.46 6.09 -7.04
C LYS A 119 -20.88 6.24 -5.58
N TYR A 120 -19.93 6.44 -4.66
CA TYR A 120 -20.19 6.43 -3.22
C TYR A 120 -20.21 7.82 -2.58
N HIS A 121 -19.83 8.87 -3.32
CA HIS A 121 -19.86 10.28 -2.89
C HIS A 121 -19.06 10.54 -1.61
N VAL A 122 -17.95 9.84 -1.42
CA VAL A 122 -17.02 10.03 -0.30
C VAL A 122 -15.62 10.38 -0.82
N ALA A 123 -14.89 11.22 -0.09
CA ALA A 123 -13.54 11.61 -0.48
C ALA A 123 -12.60 10.39 -0.48
N PHE A 124 -11.85 10.19 -1.56
CA PHE A 124 -11.03 9.00 -1.79
C PHE A 124 -9.97 8.77 -0.71
N TRP A 125 -9.12 9.77 -0.46
CA TRP A 125 -7.97 9.62 0.45
C TRP A 125 -8.34 9.27 1.89
N PRO A 126 -9.34 9.94 2.52
CA PRO A 126 -9.84 9.53 3.83
C PRO A 126 -10.49 8.14 3.82
N ALA A 127 -11.25 7.81 2.76
CA ALA A 127 -11.96 6.55 2.65
C ALA A 127 -11.03 5.34 2.64
N ILE A 128 -9.89 5.42 1.93
CA ILE A 128 -8.86 4.38 1.91
C ILE A 128 -7.93 4.42 3.14
N ARG A 129 -8.14 5.38 4.06
CA ARG A 129 -7.26 5.66 5.21
C ARG A 129 -5.83 6.01 4.81
N TRP A 130 -5.68 6.86 3.81
CA TRP A 130 -4.42 7.50 3.51
C TRP A 130 -4.16 8.60 4.53
N ASN A 131 -3.46 8.26 5.59
CA ASN A 131 -3.00 9.19 6.62
C ASN A 131 -1.49 9.05 6.79
N TRP A 132 -0.80 10.18 6.97
CA TRP A 132 0.64 10.20 7.10
C TRP A 132 1.03 9.94 8.55
N PRO A 133 1.87 8.92 8.83
CA PRO A 133 2.26 8.60 10.20
C PRO A 133 3.30 9.60 10.74
N ARG A 134 3.36 9.75 12.06
CA ARG A 134 4.34 10.65 12.71
C ARG A 134 5.75 10.06 12.82
N SER A 135 5.95 8.83 12.43
CA SER A 135 7.20 8.09 12.64
C SER A 135 7.79 7.56 11.33
N GLU A 136 7.91 8.43 10.31
CA GLU A 136 8.30 8.07 8.95
C GLU A 136 9.63 7.30 8.93
N TRP A 137 10.66 7.81 9.65
CA TRP A 137 11.99 7.19 9.67
C TRP A 137 12.01 5.80 10.29
N LYS A 138 11.14 5.56 11.29
CA LYS A 138 11.01 4.22 11.87
C LYS A 138 10.42 3.24 10.86
N LEU A 139 9.42 3.66 10.10
CA LEU A 139 8.77 2.82 9.10
C LEU A 139 9.70 2.53 7.91
N LEU A 140 10.43 3.53 7.43
CA LEU A 140 11.49 3.33 6.43
C LEU A 140 12.56 2.36 6.96
N GLY A 141 12.97 2.52 8.22
CA GLY A 141 13.91 1.62 8.89
C GLY A 141 13.40 0.18 9.02
N ILE A 142 12.11 -0.02 9.29
CA ILE A 142 11.47 -1.34 9.28
C ILE A 142 11.56 -1.96 7.88
N GLY A 143 11.26 -1.19 6.83
CA GLY A 143 11.41 -1.64 5.45
C GLY A 143 12.84 -2.03 5.10
N ALA A 144 13.81 -1.22 5.49
CA ALA A 144 15.23 -1.50 5.29
C ALA A 144 15.69 -2.77 6.01
N ALA A 145 15.30 -2.94 7.27
CA ALA A 145 15.61 -4.14 8.04
C ALA A 145 14.93 -5.39 7.42
N MET A 146 13.69 -5.26 6.99
CA MET A 146 12.95 -6.31 6.29
C MET A 146 13.69 -6.74 5.02
N MET A 147 14.21 -5.80 4.21
CA MET A 147 14.99 -6.10 3.02
C MET A 147 16.21 -6.96 3.34
N ILE A 148 16.95 -6.62 4.38
CA ILE A 148 18.14 -7.40 4.80
C ILE A 148 17.73 -8.82 5.22
N VAL A 149 16.71 -8.94 6.07
CA VAL A 149 16.24 -10.25 6.58
C VAL A 149 15.70 -11.12 5.45
N LEU A 150 14.86 -10.56 4.57
CA LEU A 150 14.29 -11.31 3.45
C LEU A 150 15.33 -11.60 2.36
N GLY A 151 16.32 -10.74 2.16
CA GLY A 151 17.45 -10.98 1.28
C GLY A 151 18.29 -12.19 1.77
N LEU A 152 18.54 -12.29 3.08
CA LEU A 152 19.18 -13.47 3.66
C LEU A 152 18.33 -14.75 3.47
N LEU A 153 17.01 -14.65 3.67
CA LEU A 153 16.10 -15.77 3.39
C LEU A 153 16.15 -16.17 1.91
N GLN A 154 16.13 -15.18 1.02
CA GLN A 154 16.17 -15.40 -0.44
C GLN A 154 17.44 -16.14 -0.87
N SER A 155 18.59 -15.87 -0.25
CA SER A 155 19.85 -16.56 -0.54
C SER A 155 19.82 -18.07 -0.24
N LEU A 156 18.84 -18.54 0.55
CA LEU A 156 18.63 -19.95 0.88
C LEU A 156 17.60 -20.62 -0.06
N LEU A 157 16.93 -19.85 -0.92
CA LEU A 157 15.89 -20.34 -1.80
C LEU A 157 16.42 -20.54 -3.23
N PRO A 158 15.84 -21.48 -4.00
CA PRO A 158 16.22 -21.64 -5.40
C PRO A 158 15.74 -20.41 -6.20
N MET A 159 16.72 -19.67 -6.73
CA MET A 159 16.49 -18.52 -7.59
C MET A 159 16.99 -18.80 -9.01
N PRO A 160 16.31 -18.29 -10.05
CA PRO A 160 16.81 -18.37 -11.41
C PRO A 160 18.09 -17.54 -11.54
N LYS A 161 18.99 -18.01 -12.42
CA LYS A 161 20.25 -17.28 -12.69
C LYS A 161 20.08 -16.05 -13.55
N ASP A 162 18.91 -15.91 -14.15
CA ASP A 162 18.57 -14.84 -15.10
C ASP A 162 17.05 -14.60 -15.03
N THR A 163 16.64 -13.37 -14.89
CA THR A 163 15.22 -13.01 -14.77
C THR A 163 14.84 -11.95 -15.80
N PRO A 164 13.59 -11.97 -16.31
CA PRO A 164 13.10 -10.90 -17.19
C PRO A 164 13.23 -9.50 -16.58
N PHE A 165 13.15 -9.39 -15.25
CA PHE A 165 13.29 -8.14 -14.53
C PHE A 165 14.72 -7.58 -14.61
N GLU A 166 15.76 -8.42 -14.52
CA GLU A 166 17.16 -8.00 -14.60
C GLU A 166 17.50 -7.35 -15.95
N HIS A 167 16.93 -7.84 -17.04
CA HIS A 167 17.17 -7.27 -18.38
C HIS A 167 16.68 -5.82 -18.54
N LEU A 168 15.79 -5.34 -17.66
CA LEU A 168 15.38 -3.95 -17.67
C LEU A 168 16.48 -2.99 -17.18
N PHE A 169 17.53 -3.52 -16.53
CA PHE A 169 18.66 -2.76 -15.99
C PHE A 169 19.89 -2.75 -16.90
N ASP A 170 19.83 -3.31 -18.10
CA ASP A 170 20.97 -3.40 -19.03
C ASP A 170 21.55 -2.03 -19.43
N ARG A 171 20.76 -0.97 -19.36
CA ARG A 171 21.18 0.41 -19.66
C ARG A 171 21.04 1.29 -18.42
N PRO A 172 22.12 1.95 -17.97
CA PRO A 172 22.09 2.76 -16.74
C PRO A 172 20.96 3.80 -16.69
N ARG A 173 20.67 4.48 -17.82
CA ARG A 173 19.59 5.47 -17.89
C ARG A 173 18.22 4.85 -17.61
N ASP A 174 17.94 3.72 -18.23
CA ASP A 174 16.64 3.03 -18.09
C ASP A 174 16.54 2.44 -16.68
N ALA A 175 17.66 1.93 -16.13
CA ALA A 175 17.77 1.41 -14.77
C ALA A 175 17.46 2.46 -13.70
N TYR A 176 17.96 3.70 -13.83
CA TYR A 176 17.61 4.77 -12.90
C TYR A 176 16.13 5.16 -12.97
N LEU A 177 15.55 5.23 -14.17
CA LEU A 177 14.11 5.51 -14.32
C LEU A 177 13.26 4.39 -13.69
N LEU A 178 13.64 3.13 -13.94
CA LEU A 178 12.99 1.98 -13.35
C LEU A 178 13.11 2.00 -11.82
N ALA A 179 14.30 2.28 -11.27
CA ALA A 179 14.53 2.37 -9.84
C ALA A 179 13.66 3.43 -9.17
N ILE A 180 13.52 4.62 -9.80
CA ILE A 180 12.62 5.68 -9.28
C ILE A 180 11.18 5.18 -9.23
N ILE A 181 10.69 4.55 -10.29
CA ILE A 181 9.31 4.01 -10.34
C ILE A 181 9.15 2.88 -9.33
N ALA A 182 10.11 1.96 -9.24
CA ALA A 182 10.07 0.82 -8.33
C ALA A 182 10.10 1.24 -6.84
N VAL A 183 10.70 2.38 -6.52
CA VAL A 183 10.76 2.89 -5.13
C VAL A 183 9.57 3.81 -4.81
N SER A 184 8.91 4.39 -5.80
CA SER A 184 7.86 5.41 -5.57
C SER A 184 6.48 5.00 -6.09
N LEU A 185 6.26 5.09 -7.40
CA LEU A 185 4.94 4.86 -8.02
C LEU A 185 4.48 3.40 -7.92
N GLY A 186 5.40 2.44 -8.03
CA GLY A 186 5.08 1.02 -7.86
C GLY A 186 4.47 0.76 -6.49
N PRO A 187 5.23 0.97 -5.40
CA PRO A 187 4.71 0.85 -4.04
C PRO A 187 3.45 1.66 -3.78
N LEU A 188 3.36 2.89 -4.31
CA LEU A 188 2.16 3.71 -4.14
C LEU A 188 0.92 3.00 -4.68
N MET A 189 0.96 2.56 -5.94
CA MET A 189 -0.20 1.95 -6.59
C MET A 189 -0.55 0.59 -5.98
N GLU A 190 0.46 -0.18 -5.60
CA GLU A 190 0.27 -1.46 -4.94
C GLU A 190 -0.35 -1.29 -3.55
N GLU A 191 0.15 -0.36 -2.73
CA GLU A 191 -0.45 -0.10 -1.42
C GLU A 191 -1.86 0.50 -1.53
N LEU A 192 -2.12 1.39 -2.50
CA LEU A 192 -3.47 1.90 -2.75
C LEU A 192 -4.45 0.77 -3.06
N PHE A 193 -4.07 -0.18 -3.93
CA PHE A 193 -4.95 -1.28 -4.30
C PHE A 193 -5.05 -2.33 -3.19
N PHE A 194 -3.92 -2.88 -2.73
CA PHE A 194 -3.93 -4.02 -1.80
C PHE A 194 -4.31 -3.61 -0.37
N ARG A 195 -3.77 -2.50 0.16
CA ARG A 195 -3.99 -2.07 1.57
C ARG A 195 -5.05 -0.99 1.71
N GLY A 196 -5.22 -0.15 0.69
CA GLY A 196 -6.27 0.87 0.67
C GLY A 196 -7.62 0.33 0.24
N PHE A 197 -7.66 -0.49 -0.81
CA PHE A 197 -8.91 -0.87 -1.48
C PHE A 197 -9.35 -2.31 -1.18
N MET A 198 -8.48 -3.30 -1.30
CA MET A 198 -8.82 -4.73 -1.12
C MET A 198 -8.86 -5.15 0.36
N TYR A 199 -7.83 -4.78 1.14
CA TYR A 199 -7.70 -5.18 2.55
C TYR A 199 -8.93 -4.84 3.40
N PRO A 200 -9.48 -3.59 3.40
CA PRO A 200 -10.58 -3.25 4.29
C PRO A 200 -11.86 -4.07 4.01
N VAL A 201 -12.10 -4.44 2.77
CA VAL A 201 -13.26 -5.30 2.41
C VAL A 201 -13.12 -6.69 2.98
N LEU A 202 -11.93 -7.28 2.90
CA LEU A 202 -11.63 -8.60 3.45
C LEU A 202 -11.63 -8.56 4.98
N ALA A 203 -11.00 -7.53 5.58
CA ALA A 203 -10.92 -7.38 7.04
C ALA A 203 -12.29 -7.24 7.70
N ARG A 204 -13.22 -6.51 7.06
CA ARG A 204 -14.61 -6.41 7.51
C ARG A 204 -15.33 -7.76 7.56
N ARG A 205 -15.04 -8.65 6.60
CA ARG A 205 -15.75 -9.93 6.45
C ARG A 205 -15.11 -11.08 7.23
N MET A 206 -13.77 -11.10 7.29
CA MET A 206 -13.01 -12.28 7.70
C MET A 206 -12.01 -11.97 8.82
N GLY A 207 -11.91 -10.71 9.25
CA GLY A 207 -10.92 -10.25 10.23
C GLY A 207 -9.53 -9.97 9.62
N ALA A 208 -8.69 -9.31 10.42
CA ALA A 208 -7.40 -8.79 9.94
C ALA A 208 -6.42 -9.89 9.47
N ALA A 209 -6.35 -11.02 10.18
CA ALA A 209 -5.40 -12.09 9.85
C ALA A 209 -5.66 -12.67 8.45
N TRP A 210 -6.91 -13.00 8.14
CA TRP A 210 -7.28 -13.49 6.81
C TRP A 210 -7.13 -12.43 5.74
N ALA A 211 -7.46 -11.18 6.05
CA ALA A 211 -7.27 -10.07 5.10
C ALA A 211 -5.79 -9.87 4.74
N ILE A 212 -4.87 -9.98 5.71
CA ILE A 212 -3.44 -9.93 5.47
C ILE A 212 -3.01 -11.07 4.53
N ALA A 213 -3.39 -12.30 4.85
CA ALA A 213 -3.00 -13.47 4.04
C ALA A 213 -3.55 -13.38 2.61
N LEU A 214 -4.85 -13.06 2.46
CA LEU A 214 -5.55 -13.01 1.18
C LEU A 214 -5.19 -11.77 0.32
N THR A 215 -4.57 -10.73 0.88
CA THR A 215 -3.98 -9.64 0.10
C THR A 215 -2.52 -9.89 -0.22
N ALA A 216 -1.75 -10.52 0.68
CA ALA A 216 -0.34 -10.81 0.47
C ALA A 216 -0.10 -11.90 -0.59
N LEU A 217 -0.96 -12.94 -0.63
CA LEU A 217 -0.82 -14.03 -1.59
C LEU A 217 -0.92 -13.55 -3.05
N PRO A 218 -2.00 -12.90 -3.50
CA PRO A 218 -2.07 -12.39 -4.88
C PRO A 218 -1.01 -11.31 -5.13
N PHE A 219 -0.64 -10.51 -4.14
CA PHE A 219 0.47 -9.55 -4.24
C PHE A 219 1.78 -10.23 -4.66
N GLY A 220 2.16 -11.34 -4.05
CA GLY A 220 3.36 -12.08 -4.46
C GLY A 220 3.20 -12.80 -5.81
N LEU A 221 2.00 -13.37 -6.07
CA LEU A 221 1.75 -14.16 -7.28
C LEU A 221 1.78 -13.33 -8.57
N ILE A 222 1.33 -12.07 -8.55
CA ILE A 222 1.37 -11.20 -9.73
C ILE A 222 2.80 -10.86 -10.19
N HIS A 223 3.79 -11.03 -9.30
CA HIS A 223 5.21 -10.81 -9.62
C HIS A 223 5.92 -12.04 -10.25
N LEU A 224 5.30 -13.22 -10.23
CA LEU A 224 5.90 -14.44 -10.78
C LEU A 224 6.48 -14.28 -12.21
N PRO A 225 5.76 -13.65 -13.16
CA PRO A 225 6.30 -13.49 -14.52
C PRO A 225 7.59 -12.65 -14.57
N GLN A 226 7.75 -11.68 -13.67
CA GLN A 226 8.93 -10.82 -13.59
C GLN A 226 10.19 -11.61 -13.19
N TYR A 227 10.01 -12.65 -12.38
CA TYR A 227 11.07 -13.48 -11.83
C TYR A 227 11.14 -14.89 -12.48
N GLY A 228 10.71 -15.01 -13.76
CA GLY A 228 10.81 -16.27 -14.50
C GLY A 228 10.04 -17.44 -13.84
N TRP A 229 8.90 -17.14 -13.17
CA TRP A 229 8.06 -18.09 -12.44
C TRP A 229 8.74 -18.75 -11.23
N ALA A 230 9.77 -18.11 -10.66
CA ALA A 230 10.46 -18.60 -9.48
C ALA A 230 9.60 -18.47 -8.23
N TRP A 231 9.22 -19.62 -7.64
CA TRP A 231 8.41 -19.65 -6.42
C TRP A 231 9.15 -19.05 -5.21
N GLY A 232 10.49 -19.14 -5.17
CA GLY A 232 11.31 -18.53 -4.11
C GLY A 232 11.17 -17.01 -4.07
N ALA A 233 11.20 -16.35 -5.23
CA ALA A 233 10.94 -14.91 -5.35
C ALA A 233 9.51 -14.56 -4.94
N ALA A 234 8.53 -15.33 -5.43
CA ALA A 234 7.13 -15.12 -5.06
C ALA A 234 6.91 -15.22 -3.53
N LEU A 235 7.53 -16.20 -2.87
CA LEU A 235 7.45 -16.36 -1.42
C LEU A 235 7.99 -15.13 -0.69
N VAL A 236 9.16 -14.61 -1.10
CA VAL A 236 9.74 -13.40 -0.50
C VAL A 236 8.79 -12.22 -0.67
N ILE A 237 8.22 -12.02 -1.85
CA ILE A 237 7.28 -10.92 -2.12
C ILE A 237 5.97 -11.11 -1.34
N VAL A 238 5.47 -12.34 -1.17
CA VAL A 238 4.34 -12.62 -0.26
C VAL A 238 4.67 -12.17 1.16
N LEU A 239 5.89 -12.46 1.67
CA LEU A 239 6.31 -12.04 3.01
C LEU A 239 6.40 -10.51 3.13
N VAL A 240 6.89 -9.80 2.10
CA VAL A 240 6.77 -8.32 2.02
C VAL A 240 5.31 -7.91 2.16
N GLY A 241 4.44 -8.57 1.39
CA GLY A 241 3.00 -8.38 1.44
C GLY A 241 2.40 -8.57 2.82
N VAL A 242 2.83 -9.60 3.55
CA VAL A 242 2.39 -9.87 4.93
C VAL A 242 2.82 -8.75 5.88
N VAL A 243 4.08 -8.32 5.83
CA VAL A 243 4.58 -7.25 6.72
C VAL A 243 3.84 -5.94 6.46
N CYS A 244 3.69 -5.54 5.19
CA CYS A 244 2.90 -4.35 4.82
C CYS A 244 1.45 -4.47 5.30
N GLY A 245 0.83 -5.65 5.19
CA GLY A 245 -0.50 -5.92 5.71
C GLY A 245 -0.60 -5.83 7.23
N ILE A 246 0.39 -6.31 7.97
CA ILE A 246 0.47 -6.18 9.44
C ILE A 246 0.59 -4.71 9.83
N VAL A 247 1.48 -3.94 9.19
CA VAL A 247 1.62 -2.50 9.45
C VAL A 247 0.31 -1.78 9.17
N ARG A 248 -0.38 -2.07 8.06
CA ARG A 248 -1.70 -1.51 7.75
C ARG A 248 -2.73 -1.85 8.82
N ALA A 249 -2.77 -3.10 9.29
CA ALA A 249 -3.70 -3.56 10.33
C ALA A 249 -3.46 -2.85 11.66
N GLN A 250 -2.20 -2.72 12.08
CA GLN A 250 -1.83 -2.15 13.37
C GLN A 250 -1.95 -0.63 13.41
N THR A 251 -1.60 0.05 12.31
CA THR A 251 -1.59 1.52 12.26
C THR A 251 -2.89 2.13 11.75
N GLY A 252 -3.72 1.34 11.07
CA GLY A 252 -4.87 1.86 10.35
C GLY A 252 -4.49 2.80 9.18
N SER A 253 -3.24 2.76 8.70
CA SER A 253 -2.68 3.71 7.74
C SER A 253 -2.11 3.02 6.51
N VAL A 254 -2.61 3.39 5.33
CA VAL A 254 -1.99 3.01 4.04
C VAL A 254 -0.65 3.72 3.86
N GLY A 255 -0.54 4.98 4.29
CA GLY A 255 0.73 5.72 4.24
C GLY A 255 1.85 5.07 5.08
N ALA A 256 1.51 4.45 6.23
CA ALA A 256 2.49 3.71 7.02
C ALA A 256 3.00 2.46 6.28
N SER A 257 2.10 1.69 5.68
CA SER A 257 2.44 0.53 4.87
C SER A 257 3.28 0.94 3.64
N PHE A 258 2.90 2.02 2.96
CA PHE A 258 3.66 2.59 1.86
C PHE A 258 5.10 2.95 2.25
N LEU A 259 5.32 3.58 3.41
CA LEU A 259 6.68 3.91 3.88
C LEU A 259 7.53 2.66 4.15
N VAL A 260 6.95 1.60 4.71
CA VAL A 260 7.67 0.32 4.88
C VAL A 260 8.05 -0.27 3.51
N HIS A 261 7.15 -0.24 2.55
CA HIS A 261 7.39 -0.73 1.20
C HIS A 261 8.47 0.11 0.48
N VAL A 262 8.40 1.44 0.57
CA VAL A 262 9.46 2.34 0.05
C VAL A 262 10.80 2.06 0.73
N GLY A 263 10.83 1.81 2.03
CA GLY A 263 12.04 1.45 2.76
C GLY A 263 12.66 0.15 2.26
N TYR A 264 11.84 -0.86 1.98
CA TYR A 264 12.27 -2.13 1.41
C TYR A 264 12.85 -1.95 -0.01
N ASN A 265 12.06 -1.44 -0.94
CA ASN A 265 12.48 -1.27 -2.34
C ASN A 265 13.62 -0.24 -2.46
N GLY A 266 13.60 0.84 -1.66
CA GLY A 266 14.64 1.86 -1.65
C GLY A 266 15.98 1.30 -1.20
N THR A 267 16.01 0.47 -0.16
CA THR A 267 17.23 -0.19 0.30
C THR A 267 17.76 -1.16 -0.74
N GLN A 268 16.88 -1.94 -1.38
CA GLN A 268 17.24 -2.85 -2.46
C GLN A 268 17.88 -2.08 -3.64
N MET A 269 17.25 -1.01 -4.10
CA MET A 269 17.77 -0.20 -5.21
C MET A 269 19.07 0.52 -4.84
N LEU A 270 19.21 0.99 -3.59
CA LEU A 270 20.45 1.59 -3.10
C LEU A 270 21.61 0.59 -3.15
N ILE A 271 21.39 -0.64 -2.65
CA ILE A 271 22.38 -1.72 -2.72
C ILE A 271 22.74 -2.01 -4.19
N ALA A 272 21.74 -2.10 -5.07
CA ALA A 272 21.95 -2.30 -6.49
C ALA A 272 22.84 -1.20 -7.12
N VAL A 273 22.54 0.07 -6.87
CA VAL A 273 23.33 1.21 -7.34
C VAL A 273 24.78 1.13 -6.87
N VAL A 274 25.00 0.80 -5.59
CA VAL A 274 26.35 0.70 -5.01
C VAL A 274 27.13 -0.47 -5.60
N VAL A 275 26.55 -1.65 -5.64
CA VAL A 275 27.21 -2.89 -6.09
C VAL A 275 27.53 -2.83 -7.59
N THR A 276 26.62 -2.25 -8.39
CA THR A 276 26.80 -2.14 -9.86
C THR A 276 27.54 -0.88 -10.30
N GLN A 277 28.01 -0.06 -9.35
CA GLN A 277 28.66 1.24 -9.61
C GLN A 277 27.78 2.14 -10.49
N GLY A 278 26.52 2.30 -10.12
CA GLY A 278 25.56 3.14 -10.84
C GLY A 278 24.98 2.44 -12.08
N PHE A 279 24.68 1.15 -11.98
CA PHE A 279 24.18 0.31 -13.07
C PHE A 279 25.11 0.24 -14.30
N ARG A 280 26.39 0.56 -14.13
CA ARG A 280 27.39 0.49 -15.22
C ARG A 280 27.95 -0.91 -15.40
N HIS A 281 28.01 -1.65 -14.32
CA HIS A 281 28.50 -3.01 -14.28
C HIS A 281 27.37 -3.87 -13.69
N MET A 282 26.50 -4.37 -14.54
CA MET A 282 25.52 -5.38 -14.13
C MET A 282 26.26 -6.72 -14.01
N PRO A 283 26.84 -7.06 -12.88
CA PRO A 283 27.61 -8.27 -12.78
C PRO A 283 26.65 -9.45 -12.72
N LYS A 284 27.11 -10.55 -13.29
CA LYS A 284 26.61 -11.87 -12.91
C LYS A 284 26.55 -12.05 -11.38
N ALA A 285 27.20 -11.16 -10.63
CA ALA A 285 27.20 -11.07 -9.18
C ALA A 285 25.87 -10.58 -8.55
N LEU A 286 24.99 -9.85 -9.23
CA LEU A 286 23.66 -9.57 -8.69
C LEU A 286 22.80 -10.82 -8.69
N ALA A 287 22.93 -11.67 -9.70
CA ALA A 287 22.36 -13.01 -9.71
C ALA A 287 22.97 -13.91 -8.59
N GLN A 288 24.23 -13.67 -8.18
CA GLN A 288 24.87 -14.37 -7.09
C GLN A 288 24.46 -13.83 -5.70
N LEU A 289 24.09 -12.56 -5.60
CA LEU A 289 23.64 -11.95 -4.35
C LEU A 289 22.15 -12.23 -4.05
N SER A 290 21.42 -12.85 -5.00
CA SER A 290 19.98 -13.14 -4.86
C SER A 290 19.15 -11.93 -4.40
N LEU A 291 19.57 -10.73 -4.78
CA LEU A 291 18.95 -9.47 -4.32
C LEU A 291 17.85 -8.96 -5.25
N PHE A 292 17.66 -9.62 -6.39
CA PHE A 292 16.62 -9.31 -7.38
C PHE A 292 15.85 -10.54 -7.80
#